data_88bb35c6a439e612a89d52da127884c1
#
_entry.id   88bb35c6a439e612a89d52da127884c1
#
_cell.length_a   1.000
_cell.length_b   1.000
_cell.length_c   1.000
_cell.angle_alpha   90.00
_cell.angle_beta   90.00
_cell.angle_gamma   90.00
#
_symmetry.space_group_name_H-M   'P 1'
#
loop_
_entity.id
_entity.type
_entity.pdbx_description
1 polymer ?
#
loop_
_entity_poly.entity_id
_entity_poly.type
_entity_poly.pdbx_seq_one_letter_code
_entity_poly.pdbx_strand_id
1 'polypeptide(L)'
;MAMNDFIIENARPEDAAAILDYLKIVGGETDNLNMGAEGIPIAVEVEEAFLRSMLDSSDDVMYAAKADGEIIGIANVSRLKRRMSHRASIGISVRQCAWHSGVGTALMEALLAFARKNGIEQLELEVRSDNGRAIRLYERFGFTKIGTIPAFLKVNGEDFASDYMVLPLKNNA
;
A
#
# COMPACT_ATOMS: atom_id res chain seq x y z
N MET A 1 5.01 5.75 -24.03
CA MET A 1 6.27 6.22 -23.39
C MET A 1 6.55 5.29 -22.22
N ALA A 2 7.70 4.66 -22.17
CA ALA A 2 8.11 3.89 -21.01
C ALA A 2 8.38 4.90 -19.89
N MET A 3 7.59 4.85 -18.81
CA MET A 3 7.84 5.63 -17.59
C MET A 3 9.02 4.97 -16.86
N ASN A 4 10.25 5.24 -17.33
CA ASN A 4 11.46 4.65 -16.74
C ASN A 4 12.09 5.51 -15.64
N ASP A 5 11.61 6.74 -15.44
CA ASP A 5 12.16 7.66 -14.45
C ASP A 5 11.10 8.01 -13.40
N PHE A 6 11.06 7.25 -12.34
CA PHE A 6 10.30 7.56 -11.13
C PHE A 6 11.21 7.46 -9.91
N ILE A 7 10.85 8.17 -8.86
CA ILE A 7 11.53 8.11 -7.56
C ILE A 7 10.56 7.59 -6.49
N ILE A 8 11.11 6.88 -5.51
CA ILE A 8 10.40 6.48 -4.29
C ILE A 8 10.92 7.32 -3.14
N GLU A 9 10.05 8.04 -2.49
CA GLU A 9 10.41 8.85 -1.31
C GLU A 9 9.33 8.78 -0.22
N ASN A 10 9.70 9.17 1.00
CA ASN A 10 8.71 9.31 2.06
C ASN A 10 7.68 10.37 1.67
N ALA A 11 6.40 10.04 1.78
CA ALA A 11 5.35 11.02 1.67
C ALA A 11 5.48 12.07 2.79
N ARG A 12 5.33 13.32 2.45
CA ARG A 12 5.50 14.47 3.35
C ARG A 12 4.18 15.23 3.52
N PRO A 13 4.03 16.05 4.57
CA PRO A 13 2.84 16.87 4.74
C PRO A 13 2.47 17.70 3.51
N GLU A 14 3.47 18.20 2.78
CA GLU A 14 3.27 18.98 1.54
C GLU A 14 2.62 18.17 0.40
N ASP A 15 2.67 16.85 0.49
CA ASP A 15 2.07 15.93 -0.49
C ASP A 15 0.58 15.68 -0.23
N ALA A 16 0.02 16.14 0.90
CA ALA A 16 -1.32 15.76 1.36
C ALA A 16 -2.41 16.00 0.32
N ALA A 17 -2.45 17.19 -0.28
CA ALA A 17 -3.43 17.51 -1.33
C ALA A 17 -3.27 16.58 -2.55
N ALA A 18 -2.03 16.36 -3.00
CA ALA A 18 -1.73 15.50 -4.14
C ALA A 18 -2.08 14.03 -3.85
N ILE A 19 -1.88 13.57 -2.61
CA ILE A 19 -2.26 12.21 -2.16
C ILE A 19 -3.79 12.06 -2.19
N LEU A 20 -4.54 13.02 -1.67
CA LEU A 20 -6.01 12.95 -1.69
C LEU A 20 -6.56 12.94 -3.13
N ASP A 21 -5.97 13.69 -4.04
CA ASP A 21 -6.34 13.66 -5.46
C ASP A 21 -5.91 12.35 -6.13
N TYR A 22 -4.72 11.83 -5.83
CA TYR A 22 -4.28 10.51 -6.26
C TYR A 22 -5.27 9.41 -5.85
N LEU A 23 -5.75 9.43 -4.60
CA LEU A 23 -6.69 8.43 -4.09
C LEU A 23 -8.02 8.42 -4.85
N LYS A 24 -8.53 9.60 -5.24
CA LYS A 24 -9.71 9.69 -6.13
C LYS A 24 -9.45 9.07 -7.50
N ILE A 25 -8.29 9.37 -8.08
CA ILE A 25 -7.94 8.88 -9.41
C ILE A 25 -7.79 7.36 -9.37
N VAL A 26 -6.96 6.82 -8.48
CA VAL A 26 -6.70 5.37 -8.41
C VAL A 26 -7.96 4.59 -8.00
N GLY A 27 -8.80 5.16 -7.13
CA GLY A 27 -10.09 4.58 -6.76
C GLY A 27 -11.06 4.50 -7.93
N GLY A 28 -11.00 5.45 -8.88
CA GLY A 28 -11.78 5.41 -10.12
C GLY A 28 -11.19 4.48 -11.19
N GLU A 29 -9.92 4.10 -11.09
CA GLU A 29 -9.24 3.22 -12.05
C GLU A 29 -9.44 1.73 -11.76
N THR A 30 -9.89 1.34 -10.55
CA THR A 30 -10.00 -0.07 -10.15
C THR A 30 -10.98 -0.28 -9.00
N ASP A 31 -11.67 -1.41 -9.01
CA ASP A 31 -12.53 -1.88 -7.92
C ASP A 31 -11.79 -2.74 -6.87
N ASN A 32 -10.46 -2.78 -6.93
CA ASN A 32 -9.63 -3.59 -6.02
C ASN A 32 -9.33 -2.91 -4.69
N LEU A 33 -9.69 -1.63 -4.54
CA LEU A 33 -9.47 -0.85 -3.33
C LEU A 33 -10.75 -0.77 -2.49
N ASN A 34 -10.60 -0.40 -1.22
CA ASN A 34 -11.72 -0.20 -0.30
C ASN A 34 -12.42 1.16 -0.47
N MET A 35 -12.06 1.93 -1.50
CA MET A 35 -12.65 3.20 -1.90
C MET A 35 -12.78 3.26 -3.41
N GLY A 36 -13.74 4.01 -3.91
CA GLY A 36 -13.93 4.31 -5.32
C GLY A 36 -13.40 5.70 -5.70
N ALA A 37 -13.95 6.28 -6.76
CA ALA A 37 -13.58 7.61 -7.26
C ALA A 37 -13.86 8.77 -6.28
N GLU A 38 -14.62 8.53 -5.22
CA GLU A 38 -14.83 9.49 -4.13
C GLU A 38 -13.55 9.72 -3.30
N GLY A 39 -12.61 8.76 -3.34
CA GLY A 39 -11.40 8.79 -2.52
C GLY A 39 -11.69 8.73 -1.02
N ILE A 40 -10.87 9.38 -0.22
CA ILE A 40 -11.05 9.51 1.23
C ILE A 40 -11.55 10.92 1.53
N PRO A 41 -12.77 11.08 2.10
CA PRO A 41 -13.39 12.39 2.30
C PRO A 41 -12.90 13.06 3.60
N ILE A 42 -11.62 13.40 3.66
CA ILE A 42 -11.00 14.15 4.77
C ILE A 42 -10.44 15.48 4.29
N ALA A 43 -10.28 16.43 5.21
CA ALA A 43 -9.64 17.70 4.91
C ALA A 43 -8.11 17.52 4.70
N VAL A 44 -7.52 18.38 3.89
CA VAL A 44 -6.08 18.35 3.60
C VAL A 44 -5.26 18.44 4.88
N GLU A 45 -5.67 19.29 5.83
CA GLU A 45 -5.00 19.48 7.11
C GLU A 45 -4.97 18.21 7.98
N VAL A 46 -5.98 17.35 7.84
CA VAL A 46 -6.02 16.04 8.52
C VAL A 46 -4.98 15.11 7.92
N GLU A 47 -4.89 15.06 6.60
CA GLU A 47 -3.88 14.27 5.90
C GLU A 47 -2.47 14.80 6.18
N GLU A 48 -2.25 16.13 6.19
CA GLU A 48 -0.97 16.72 6.59
C GLU A 48 -0.53 16.29 7.99
N ALA A 49 -1.45 16.34 8.96
CA ALA A 49 -1.15 15.92 10.33
C ALA A 49 -0.83 14.43 10.41
N PHE A 50 -1.54 13.61 9.64
CA PHE A 50 -1.28 12.17 9.53
C PHE A 50 0.13 11.90 8.96
N LEU A 51 0.45 12.50 7.82
CA LEU A 51 1.78 12.37 7.19
C LEU A 51 2.90 12.86 8.11
N ARG A 52 2.68 13.97 8.82
CA ARG A 52 3.65 14.50 9.80
C ARG A 52 3.93 13.51 10.92
N SER A 53 2.91 12.78 11.37
CA SER A 53 3.06 11.76 12.42
C SER A 53 3.91 10.55 11.97
N MET A 54 4.05 10.34 10.67
CA MET A 54 4.82 9.23 10.11
C MET A 54 6.29 9.55 9.85
N LEU A 55 6.67 10.84 9.72
CA LEU A 55 8.02 11.24 9.28
C LEU A 55 9.14 10.67 10.13
N ASP A 56 8.95 10.64 11.45
CA ASP A 56 9.95 10.16 12.43
C ASP A 56 9.50 8.86 13.11
N SER A 57 8.48 8.19 12.55
CA SER A 57 7.95 6.96 13.12
C SER A 57 8.82 5.75 12.75
N SER A 58 9.08 4.88 13.74
CA SER A 58 9.62 3.54 13.52
C SER A 58 8.53 2.48 13.32
N ASP A 59 7.26 2.87 13.50
CA ASP A 59 6.10 1.99 13.44
C ASP A 59 5.36 2.08 12.11
N ASP A 60 5.27 3.28 11.56
CA ASP A 60 4.43 3.58 10.41
C ASP A 60 5.23 4.38 9.38
N VAL A 61 4.99 4.13 8.09
CA VAL A 61 5.57 4.89 6.98
C VAL A 61 4.61 4.91 5.81
N MET A 62 4.63 5.99 5.05
CA MET A 62 4.04 6.06 3.72
C MET A 62 5.09 6.49 2.71
N TYR A 63 5.20 5.74 1.62
CA TYR A 63 6.02 6.07 0.46
C TYR A 63 5.15 6.50 -0.70
N ALA A 64 5.62 7.50 -1.43
CA ALA A 64 5.06 7.92 -2.71
C ALA A 64 6.04 7.61 -3.84
N ALA A 65 5.54 7.01 -4.90
CA ALA A 65 6.23 6.93 -6.18
C ALA A 65 5.84 8.15 -7.01
N LYS A 66 6.82 8.94 -7.41
CA LYS A 66 6.61 10.17 -8.17
C LYS A 66 7.31 10.12 -9.53
N ALA A 67 6.62 10.54 -10.57
CA ALA A 67 7.15 10.74 -11.91
C ALA A 67 6.65 12.09 -12.45
N ASP A 68 7.54 12.88 -13.02
CA ASP A 68 7.22 14.22 -13.55
C ASP A 68 6.47 15.14 -12.58
N GLY A 69 6.72 14.96 -11.26
CA GLY A 69 6.06 15.72 -10.19
C GLY A 69 4.68 15.18 -9.77
N GLU A 70 4.17 14.15 -10.44
CA GLU A 70 2.89 13.52 -10.10
C GLU A 70 3.08 12.24 -9.27
N ILE A 71 2.15 11.98 -8.35
CA ILE A 71 2.09 10.72 -7.62
C ILE A 71 1.46 9.65 -8.52
N ILE A 72 2.20 8.57 -8.73
CA ILE A 72 1.79 7.43 -9.57
C ILE A 72 1.62 6.13 -8.79
N GLY A 73 2.02 6.13 -7.52
CA GLY A 73 1.85 4.99 -6.61
C GLY A 73 2.06 5.41 -5.17
N ILE A 74 1.39 4.71 -4.27
CA ILE A 74 1.53 4.88 -2.81
C ILE A 74 1.65 3.51 -2.17
N ALA A 75 2.48 3.41 -1.14
CA ALA A 75 2.57 2.24 -0.29
C ALA A 75 2.79 2.65 1.17
N ASN A 76 2.23 1.87 2.09
CA ASN A 76 2.37 2.13 3.52
C ASN A 76 2.65 0.86 4.33
N VAL A 77 3.33 1.05 5.46
CA VAL A 77 3.42 0.09 6.56
C VAL A 77 2.72 0.69 7.76
N SER A 78 1.87 -0.10 8.42
CA SER A 78 1.23 0.28 9.69
C SER A 78 1.44 -0.83 10.71
N ARG A 79 2.27 -0.56 11.72
CA ARG A 79 2.60 -1.53 12.76
C ARG A 79 1.42 -1.76 13.67
N LEU A 80 1.10 -3.02 13.94
CA LEU A 80 0.09 -3.38 14.92
C LEU A 80 0.56 -3.03 16.33
N LYS A 81 -0.38 -2.91 17.25
CA LYS A 81 -0.07 -2.40 18.59
C LYS A 81 -0.06 -3.51 19.65
N ARG A 82 0.58 -3.22 20.79
CA ARG A 82 0.61 -4.10 21.99
C ARG A 82 1.26 -5.45 21.68
N ARG A 83 0.60 -6.56 22.03
CA ARG A 83 1.12 -7.92 21.83
C ARG A 83 1.26 -8.35 20.38
N MET A 84 0.74 -7.55 19.44
CA MET A 84 0.87 -7.78 18.00
C MET A 84 1.95 -6.89 17.35
N SER A 85 2.74 -6.13 18.13
CA SER A 85 3.69 -5.13 17.64
C SER A 85 4.88 -5.71 16.86
N HIS A 86 5.01 -7.03 16.81
CA HIS A 86 5.95 -7.72 15.93
C HIS A 86 5.44 -7.83 14.49
N ARG A 87 4.18 -7.47 14.23
CA ARG A 87 3.50 -7.55 12.93
C ARG A 87 3.16 -6.16 12.41
N ALA A 88 3.06 -6.02 11.10
CA ALA A 88 2.57 -4.82 10.45
C ALA A 88 1.70 -5.15 9.24
N SER A 89 0.65 -4.36 9.06
CA SER A 89 -0.17 -4.35 7.85
C SER A 89 0.49 -3.49 6.78
N ILE A 90 0.36 -3.88 5.52
CA ILE A 90 0.80 -3.07 4.37
C ILE A 90 -0.33 -2.82 3.40
N GLY A 91 -0.26 -1.67 2.75
CA GLY A 91 -1.10 -1.32 1.61
C GLY A 91 -0.23 -0.86 0.44
N ILE A 92 -0.69 -1.13 -0.78
CA ILE A 92 -0.02 -0.69 -1.99
C ILE A 92 -1.06 -0.40 -3.08
N SER A 93 -0.91 0.70 -3.76
CA SER A 93 -1.70 1.04 -4.95
C SER A 93 -0.81 1.72 -5.99
N VAL A 94 -1.11 1.48 -7.25
CA VAL A 94 -0.37 2.05 -8.39
C VAL A 94 -1.38 2.43 -9.47
N ARG A 95 -1.28 3.63 -10.00
CA ARG A 95 -2.12 4.12 -11.10
C ARG A 95 -2.03 3.22 -12.31
N GLN A 96 -3.12 3.12 -13.05
CA GLN A 96 -3.21 2.25 -14.23
C GLN A 96 -2.14 2.60 -15.29
N CYS A 97 -1.86 3.89 -15.48
CA CYS A 97 -0.82 4.35 -16.42
C CYS A 97 0.59 3.89 -16.07
N ALA A 98 0.84 3.53 -14.80
CA ALA A 98 2.14 3.07 -14.29
C ALA A 98 2.20 1.55 -14.04
N TRP A 99 1.19 0.80 -14.47
CA TRP A 99 1.25 -0.66 -14.40
C TRP A 99 2.35 -1.22 -15.30
N HIS A 100 2.98 -2.30 -14.85
CA HIS A 100 4.08 -2.97 -15.56
C HIS A 100 5.37 -2.13 -15.72
N SER A 101 5.47 -0.96 -15.08
CA SER A 101 6.66 -0.09 -15.12
C SER A 101 7.67 -0.34 -13.99
N GLY A 102 7.41 -1.31 -13.10
CA GLY A 102 8.27 -1.60 -11.95
C GLY A 102 7.94 -0.82 -10.67
N VAL A 103 7.01 0.13 -10.70
CA VAL A 103 6.62 0.96 -9.54
C VAL A 103 6.18 0.11 -8.36
N GLY A 104 5.30 -0.88 -8.59
CA GLY A 104 4.85 -1.77 -7.51
C GLY A 104 5.98 -2.57 -6.87
N THR A 105 6.95 -3.01 -7.67
CA THR A 105 8.16 -3.71 -7.19
C THR A 105 9.01 -2.79 -6.32
N ALA A 106 9.31 -1.58 -6.80
CA ALA A 106 10.12 -0.62 -6.06
C ALA A 106 9.46 -0.17 -4.74
N LEU A 107 8.14 0.04 -4.74
CA LEU A 107 7.38 0.32 -3.53
C LEU A 107 7.46 -0.84 -2.54
N MET A 108 7.30 -2.08 -2.99
CA MET A 108 7.41 -3.27 -2.13
C MET A 108 8.82 -3.40 -1.52
N GLU A 109 9.87 -3.16 -2.30
CA GLU A 109 11.25 -3.16 -1.81
C GLU A 109 11.45 -2.10 -0.70
N ALA A 110 10.89 -0.90 -0.87
CA ALA A 110 10.96 0.14 0.16
C ALA A 110 10.23 -0.27 1.46
N LEU A 111 9.04 -0.88 1.35
CA LEU A 111 8.30 -1.40 2.51
C LEU A 111 9.10 -2.48 3.26
N LEU A 112 9.71 -3.40 2.54
CA LEU A 112 10.54 -4.47 3.12
C LEU A 112 11.79 -3.92 3.81
N ALA A 113 12.45 -2.93 3.20
CA ALA A 113 13.60 -2.27 3.79
C ALA A 113 13.23 -1.58 5.11
N PHE A 114 12.11 -0.84 5.14
CA PHE A 114 11.58 -0.23 6.36
C PHE A 114 11.27 -1.26 7.44
N ALA A 115 10.54 -2.30 7.09
CA ALA A 115 10.14 -3.36 8.02
C ALA A 115 11.33 -4.04 8.68
N ARG A 116 12.36 -4.41 7.90
CA ARG A 116 13.59 -5.03 8.40
C ARG A 116 14.39 -4.09 9.30
N LYS A 117 14.55 -2.83 8.87
CA LYS A 117 15.26 -1.80 9.65
C LYS A 117 14.63 -1.59 11.03
N ASN A 118 13.31 -1.66 11.12
CA ASN A 118 12.57 -1.36 12.35
C ASN A 118 12.15 -2.62 13.14
N GLY A 119 12.70 -3.80 12.81
CA GLY A 119 12.49 -5.03 13.57
C GLY A 119 11.05 -5.56 13.49
N ILE A 120 10.32 -5.30 12.40
CA ILE A 120 9.05 -5.95 12.13
C ILE A 120 9.34 -7.38 11.69
N GLU A 121 8.64 -8.34 12.30
CA GLU A 121 8.91 -9.78 12.11
C GLU A 121 7.97 -10.43 11.10
N GLN A 122 6.82 -9.80 10.80
CA GLN A 122 5.84 -10.29 9.85
C GLN A 122 5.11 -9.13 9.20
N LEU A 123 4.98 -9.18 7.89
CA LEU A 123 4.06 -8.33 7.11
C LEU A 123 2.82 -9.10 6.74
N GLU A 124 1.70 -8.39 6.66
CA GLU A 124 0.41 -8.95 6.31
C GLU A 124 -0.40 -7.99 5.44
N LEU A 125 -1.26 -8.54 4.61
CA LEU A 125 -2.14 -7.78 3.73
C LEU A 125 -3.41 -8.54 3.39
N GLU A 126 -4.45 -7.81 3.01
CA GLU A 126 -5.61 -8.35 2.31
C GLU A 126 -5.55 -7.91 0.84
N VAL A 127 -5.87 -8.84 -0.04
CA VAL A 127 -5.94 -8.61 -1.48
C VAL A 127 -7.19 -9.27 -2.03
N ARG A 128 -7.95 -8.55 -2.84
CA ARG A 128 -9.14 -9.10 -3.50
C ARG A 128 -8.77 -10.40 -4.24
N SER A 129 -9.51 -11.49 -3.99
CA SER A 129 -9.12 -12.84 -4.40
C SER A 129 -9.00 -13.02 -5.92
N ASP A 130 -9.64 -12.14 -6.70
CA ASP A 130 -9.57 -12.12 -8.16
C ASP A 130 -8.53 -11.12 -8.71
N ASN A 131 -7.80 -10.39 -7.85
CA ASN A 131 -6.74 -9.48 -8.25
C ASN A 131 -5.42 -10.24 -8.50
N GLY A 132 -5.39 -11.05 -9.57
CA GLY A 132 -4.23 -11.89 -9.89
C GLY A 132 -2.93 -11.12 -10.14
N ARG A 133 -3.00 -9.84 -10.56
CA ARG A 133 -1.80 -9.01 -10.75
C ARG A 133 -1.13 -8.69 -9.42
N ALA A 134 -1.88 -8.23 -8.44
CA ALA A 134 -1.35 -7.92 -7.11
C ALA A 134 -0.89 -9.19 -6.39
N ILE A 135 -1.67 -10.28 -6.45
CA ILE A 135 -1.30 -11.57 -5.85
C ILE A 135 0.05 -12.04 -6.38
N ARG A 136 0.27 -12.02 -7.70
CA ARG A 136 1.58 -12.41 -8.28
C ARG A 136 2.72 -11.50 -7.83
N LEU A 137 2.48 -10.20 -7.62
CA LEU A 137 3.48 -9.30 -7.04
C LEU A 137 3.86 -9.77 -5.63
N TYR A 138 2.88 -9.99 -4.77
CA TYR A 138 3.13 -10.41 -3.38
C TYR A 138 3.80 -11.78 -3.30
N GLU A 139 3.37 -12.76 -4.09
CA GLU A 139 3.98 -14.09 -4.16
C GLU A 139 5.46 -14.03 -4.57
N ARG A 140 5.84 -13.16 -5.50
CA ARG A 140 7.26 -12.96 -5.87
C ARG A 140 8.13 -12.47 -4.71
N PHE A 141 7.56 -11.75 -3.76
CA PHE A 141 8.25 -11.31 -2.54
C PHE A 141 8.17 -12.33 -1.39
N GLY A 142 7.50 -13.45 -1.61
CA GLY A 142 7.41 -14.55 -0.66
C GLY A 142 6.18 -14.54 0.24
N PHE A 143 5.20 -13.66 -0.02
CA PHE A 143 3.92 -13.72 0.67
C PHE A 143 3.19 -15.02 0.34
N THR A 144 2.56 -15.62 1.35
CA THR A 144 1.73 -16.81 1.22
C THR A 144 0.32 -16.54 1.69
N LYS A 145 -0.66 -17.10 0.98
CA LYS A 145 -2.06 -17.04 1.37
C LYS A 145 -2.30 -17.95 2.58
N ILE A 146 -2.95 -17.42 3.61
CA ILE A 146 -3.32 -18.18 4.82
C ILE A 146 -4.83 -18.34 5.00
N GLY A 147 -5.64 -17.62 4.24
CA GLY A 147 -7.09 -17.72 4.31
C GLY A 147 -7.79 -16.79 3.34
N THR A 148 -9.11 -16.90 3.28
CA THR A 148 -9.98 -16.04 2.49
C THR A 148 -11.09 -15.50 3.38
N ILE A 149 -11.34 -14.20 3.28
CA ILE A 149 -12.45 -13.51 3.94
C ILE A 149 -13.55 -13.34 2.90
N PRO A 150 -14.69 -14.06 3.02
CA PRO A 150 -15.81 -13.89 2.10
C PRO A 150 -16.47 -12.52 2.32
N ALA A 151 -17.05 -11.96 1.30
CA ALA A 151 -17.74 -10.67 1.36
C ALA A 151 -16.93 -9.53 2.03
N PHE A 152 -15.61 -9.48 1.73
CA PHE A 152 -14.69 -8.49 2.29
C PHE A 152 -14.95 -7.09 1.75
N LEU A 153 -15.21 -6.98 0.45
CA LEU A 153 -15.58 -5.73 -0.23
C LEU A 153 -16.96 -5.86 -0.84
N LYS A 154 -17.70 -4.77 -0.84
CA LYS A 154 -18.95 -4.63 -1.59
C LYS A 154 -18.80 -3.53 -2.64
N VAL A 155 -18.92 -3.88 -3.91
CA VAL A 155 -18.82 -2.96 -5.04
C VAL A 155 -20.09 -3.09 -5.88
N ASN A 156 -20.79 -1.99 -6.08
CA ASN A 156 -22.06 -1.95 -6.84
C ASN A 156 -23.10 -3.00 -6.37
N GLY A 157 -23.14 -3.28 -5.07
CA GLY A 157 -24.06 -4.27 -4.48
C GLY A 157 -23.60 -5.71 -4.53
N GLU A 158 -22.47 -6.02 -5.17
CA GLU A 158 -21.87 -7.36 -5.24
C GLU A 158 -20.78 -7.53 -4.17
N ASP A 159 -20.74 -8.71 -3.56
CA ASP A 159 -19.75 -9.09 -2.57
C ASP A 159 -18.51 -9.70 -3.23
N PHE A 160 -17.33 -9.24 -2.82
CA PHE A 160 -16.04 -9.76 -3.27
C PHE A 160 -15.23 -10.27 -2.08
N ALA A 161 -14.66 -11.47 -2.26
CA ALA A 161 -13.76 -12.06 -1.26
C ALA A 161 -12.36 -11.44 -1.36
N SER A 162 -11.63 -11.45 -0.24
CA SER A 162 -10.21 -11.11 -0.19
C SER A 162 -9.40 -12.23 0.43
N ASP A 163 -8.22 -12.46 -0.13
CA ASP A 163 -7.23 -13.36 0.41
C ASP A 163 -6.39 -12.64 1.45
N TYR A 164 -6.17 -13.28 2.58
CA TYR A 164 -5.25 -12.81 3.60
C TYR A 164 -3.89 -13.45 3.37
N MET A 165 -2.86 -12.62 3.17
CA MET A 165 -1.51 -13.07 2.86
C MET A 165 -0.51 -12.57 3.90
N VAL A 166 0.49 -13.38 4.19
CA VAL A 166 1.53 -13.06 5.17
C VAL A 166 2.92 -13.32 4.62
N LEU A 167 3.88 -12.54 5.10
CA LEU A 167 5.31 -12.70 4.84
C LEU A 167 6.07 -12.65 6.17
N PRO A 168 6.58 -13.79 6.69
CA PRO A 168 7.53 -13.79 7.80
C PRO A 168 8.86 -13.17 7.36
N LEU A 169 9.39 -12.23 8.16
CA LEU A 169 10.67 -11.56 7.92
C LEU A 169 11.80 -12.11 8.81
N LYS A 170 11.46 -12.86 9.86
CA LYS A 170 12.44 -13.61 10.64
C LYS A 170 13.02 -14.73 9.78
N ASN A 171 14.34 -14.73 9.62
CA ASN A 171 15.03 -15.95 9.25
C ASN A 171 14.79 -16.94 10.38
N ASN A 172 14.06 -18.03 10.11
CA ASN A 172 14.09 -19.20 10.98
C ASN A 172 15.55 -19.67 10.97
N ALA A 173 16.28 -19.29 12.01
CA ALA A 173 17.60 -19.83 12.26
C ALA A 173 17.46 -21.31 12.64
#